data_c04e0b84203fb4a9bbc15ec5587dab35
#
_entry.id   c04e0b84203fb4a9bbc15ec5587dab35
#
_cell.length_a   1.000
_cell.length_b   1.000
_cell.length_c   1.000
_cell.angle_alpha   90.00
_cell.angle_beta   90.00
_cell.angle_gamma   90.00
#
_symmetry.space_group_name_H-M   'P 1'
#
loop_
_entity.id
_entity.type
_entity.pdbx_description
1 polymer ?
#
loop_
_entity_poly.entity_id
_entity_poly.type
_entity_poly.pdbx_seq_one_letter_code
_entity_poly.pdbx_strand_id
1 'polypeptide(L)'
;QQQNALSVDGIVGENTWNALFNDPDVRAATDDPKPTPEPTPVPFAITVDVNNQVTTVYGRDENGDYTVVVRQMLCSTGTRKNPSDIGTFTLNGRTARWCYFPEWGSHAQYWTRINSSIAFHSVIYNTVNTMDLSVKSYKNLGKRASHGCIRLTVADAKWIYNNCGAGTVVTIRADMPADPELRAALKLPSLNTKNMLPYVTPQPTAEPDYRAGAMPPQPFRTLKVNSSGEDVYWMQRKLTDLGYYSGKCSGTFLAGTQNAVKSFQKANSLSATGTADVKTLNLLYAEELSATPTPEVAADDRTPEPLPTPAAGQ
;
A
#
# COMPACT_ATOMS: atom_id res chain seq x y z
N GLN A 1 27.03 4.97 -20.78
CA GLN A 1 27.91 4.72 -19.62
C GLN A 1 28.94 3.62 -19.94
N GLN A 2 28.51 2.42 -20.34
CA GLN A 2 29.41 1.27 -20.57
C GLN A 2 30.52 1.54 -21.59
N GLN A 3 30.23 2.20 -22.71
CA GLN A 3 31.21 2.51 -23.74
C GLN A 3 32.28 3.49 -23.32
N ASN A 4 32.03 4.25 -22.28
CA ASN A 4 32.92 5.25 -21.71
C ASN A 4 33.44 4.84 -20.32
N ALA A 5 33.51 3.54 -20.05
CA ALA A 5 34.06 2.96 -18.81
C ALA A 5 33.44 3.50 -17.51
N LEU A 6 32.19 3.98 -17.57
CA LEU A 6 31.44 4.44 -16.41
C LEU A 6 30.57 3.31 -15.82
N SER A 7 30.25 3.41 -14.52
CA SER A 7 29.30 2.49 -13.87
C SER A 7 27.94 2.55 -14.59
N VAL A 8 27.41 1.38 -14.95
CA VAL A 8 26.13 1.27 -15.69
C VAL A 8 25.01 1.16 -14.67
N ASP A 9 24.65 2.29 -14.05
CA ASP A 9 23.62 2.40 -13.02
C ASP A 9 22.32 3.09 -13.49
N GLY A 10 22.32 3.56 -14.76
CA GLY A 10 21.21 4.31 -15.34
C GLY A 10 21.06 5.73 -14.79
N ILE A 11 22.01 6.21 -13.97
CA ILE A 11 21.97 7.53 -13.33
C ILE A 11 22.89 8.48 -14.10
N VAL A 12 22.40 9.66 -14.46
CA VAL A 12 23.23 10.74 -15.01
C VAL A 12 23.80 11.54 -13.84
N GLY A 13 24.81 10.98 -13.18
CA GLY A 13 25.60 11.67 -12.17
C GLY A 13 26.70 12.53 -12.77
N GLU A 14 27.52 13.16 -11.92
CA GLU A 14 28.60 14.09 -12.32
C GLU A 14 29.57 13.46 -13.34
N ASN A 15 29.99 12.23 -13.11
CA ASN A 15 30.92 11.54 -14.03
C ASN A 15 30.29 11.27 -15.38
N THR A 16 29.00 10.88 -15.44
CA THR A 16 28.27 10.69 -16.69
C THR A 16 28.06 12.00 -17.43
N TRP A 17 27.75 13.07 -16.68
CA TRP A 17 27.61 14.42 -17.25
C TRP A 17 28.94 14.93 -17.84
N ASN A 18 30.01 14.79 -17.10
CA ASN A 18 31.34 15.21 -17.57
C ASN A 18 31.78 14.44 -18.80
N ALA A 19 31.57 13.13 -18.85
CA ALA A 19 31.86 12.34 -20.02
C ALA A 19 31.02 12.75 -21.26
N LEU A 20 29.75 13.15 -21.06
CA LEU A 20 28.88 13.55 -22.18
C LEU A 20 29.19 14.93 -22.73
N PHE A 21 29.62 15.88 -21.91
CA PHE A 21 29.69 17.29 -22.31
C PHE A 21 31.09 17.89 -22.22
N ASN A 22 32.00 17.29 -21.48
CA ASN A 22 33.32 17.86 -21.22
C ASN A 22 34.47 16.95 -21.67
N ASP A 23 34.23 15.67 -21.98
CA ASP A 23 35.26 14.74 -22.44
C ASP A 23 35.36 14.76 -23.99
N PRO A 24 36.47 15.22 -24.56
CA PRO A 24 36.65 15.23 -26.01
C PRO A 24 36.73 13.83 -26.63
N ASP A 25 37.06 12.82 -25.82
CA ASP A 25 37.17 11.41 -26.22
C ASP A 25 35.90 10.61 -25.97
N VAL A 26 34.78 11.27 -25.68
CA VAL A 26 33.50 10.61 -25.47
C VAL A 26 33.11 9.74 -26.66
N ARG A 27 32.89 8.48 -26.40
CA ARG A 27 32.49 7.51 -27.42
C ARG A 27 30.98 7.56 -27.64
N ALA A 28 30.57 7.90 -28.85
CA ALA A 28 29.18 7.77 -29.26
C ALA A 28 28.74 6.29 -29.26
N ALA A 29 27.45 6.06 -29.16
CA ALA A 29 26.90 4.74 -29.43
C ALA A 29 27.32 4.33 -30.86
N THR A 30 27.95 3.19 -31.00
CA THR A 30 28.19 2.62 -32.35
C THR A 30 26.82 2.32 -32.94
N ASP A 31 26.66 2.55 -34.25
CA ASP A 31 25.42 2.31 -34.98
C ASP A 31 25.03 0.81 -35.09
N ASP A 32 25.86 -0.06 -34.54
CA ASP A 32 25.48 -1.45 -34.32
C ASP A 32 24.39 -1.49 -33.23
N PRO A 33 23.15 -1.80 -33.58
CA PRO A 33 22.11 -1.95 -32.58
C PRO A 33 22.57 -3.04 -31.62
N LYS A 34 22.91 -2.65 -30.40
CA LYS A 34 23.10 -3.65 -29.33
C LYS A 34 21.88 -4.56 -29.39
N PRO A 35 22.04 -5.88 -29.55
CA PRO A 35 20.90 -6.76 -29.57
C PRO A 35 20.06 -6.44 -28.33
N THR A 36 18.86 -5.93 -28.55
CA THR A 36 17.90 -5.72 -27.48
C THR A 36 17.80 -7.07 -26.77
N PRO A 37 18.11 -7.19 -25.50
CA PRO A 37 18.01 -8.48 -24.82
C PRO A 37 16.61 -9.00 -25.11
N GLU A 38 16.52 -10.19 -25.70
CA GLU A 38 15.21 -10.81 -25.90
C GLU A 38 14.47 -10.77 -24.59
N PRO A 39 13.22 -10.28 -24.57
CA PRO A 39 12.48 -10.19 -23.33
C PRO A 39 12.43 -11.58 -22.71
N THR A 40 12.99 -11.74 -21.52
CA THR A 40 12.94 -13.02 -20.80
C THR A 40 11.49 -13.47 -20.77
N PRO A 41 11.15 -14.65 -21.31
CA PRO A 41 9.78 -15.10 -21.38
C PRO A 41 9.15 -15.07 -20.00
N VAL A 42 8.02 -14.37 -19.85
CA VAL A 42 7.29 -14.32 -18.57
C VAL A 42 6.86 -15.75 -18.23
N PRO A 43 7.13 -16.25 -17.01
CA PRO A 43 6.92 -17.66 -16.70
C PRO A 43 5.44 -18.06 -16.58
N PHE A 44 4.53 -17.08 -16.29
CA PHE A 44 3.14 -17.36 -15.97
C PHE A 44 2.17 -16.43 -16.68
N ALA A 45 0.93 -16.95 -16.90
CA ALA A 45 -0.26 -16.18 -17.21
C ALA A 45 -1.35 -16.51 -16.17
N ILE A 46 -2.31 -15.59 -15.96
CA ILE A 46 -3.34 -15.74 -14.95
C ILE A 46 -4.72 -15.57 -15.61
N THR A 47 -5.66 -16.45 -15.26
CA THR A 47 -7.08 -16.28 -15.57
C THR A 47 -7.86 -16.14 -14.26
N VAL A 48 -8.71 -15.11 -14.17
CA VAL A 48 -9.66 -14.92 -13.08
C VAL A 48 -11.06 -15.23 -13.61
N ASP A 49 -11.64 -16.32 -13.15
CA ASP A 49 -13.00 -16.73 -13.46
C ASP A 49 -13.98 -16.12 -12.43
N VAL A 50 -14.71 -15.12 -12.88
CA VAL A 50 -15.66 -14.37 -12.05
C VAL A 50 -16.92 -15.20 -11.76
N ASN A 51 -17.29 -16.16 -12.60
CA ASN A 51 -18.45 -17.04 -12.36
C ASN A 51 -18.16 -18.09 -11.30
N ASN A 52 -17.01 -18.71 -11.38
CA ASN A 52 -16.61 -19.75 -10.44
C ASN A 52 -15.84 -19.20 -9.23
N GLN A 53 -15.45 -17.91 -9.23
CA GLN A 53 -14.65 -17.29 -8.18
C GLN A 53 -13.31 -18.02 -7.98
N VAL A 54 -12.65 -18.32 -9.09
CA VAL A 54 -11.37 -19.04 -9.13
C VAL A 54 -10.35 -18.25 -9.92
N THR A 55 -9.15 -18.15 -9.40
CA THR A 55 -7.97 -17.65 -10.09
C THR A 55 -7.08 -18.83 -10.45
N THR A 56 -6.79 -19.03 -11.73
CA THR A 56 -5.91 -20.08 -12.24
C THR A 56 -4.63 -19.44 -12.80
N VAL A 57 -3.49 -19.97 -12.40
CA VAL A 57 -2.17 -19.63 -12.94
C VAL A 57 -1.72 -20.72 -13.86
N TYR A 58 -1.33 -20.34 -15.06
CA TYR A 58 -0.81 -21.21 -16.09
C TYR A 58 0.68 -20.99 -16.30
N GLY A 59 1.42 -22.06 -16.40
CA GLY A 59 2.79 -22.10 -16.90
C GLY A 59 2.81 -22.42 -18.39
N ARG A 60 3.99 -22.31 -19.00
CA ARG A 60 4.20 -22.64 -20.40
C ARG A 60 4.31 -24.14 -20.61
N ASP A 61 3.74 -24.64 -21.69
CA ASP A 61 3.98 -25.98 -22.21
C ASP A 61 5.23 -26.04 -23.10
N GLU A 62 5.44 -27.18 -23.74
CA GLU A 62 6.59 -27.43 -24.64
C GLU A 62 6.59 -26.52 -25.90
N ASN A 63 5.41 -26.02 -26.28
CA ASN A 63 5.24 -25.08 -27.39
C ASN A 63 5.41 -23.61 -26.96
N GLY A 64 5.51 -23.36 -25.67
CA GLY A 64 5.58 -22.02 -25.09
C GLY A 64 4.23 -21.38 -24.80
N ASP A 65 3.13 -22.14 -24.97
CA ASP A 65 1.77 -21.68 -24.69
C ASP A 65 1.42 -21.83 -23.20
N TYR A 66 0.59 -20.94 -22.67
CA TYR A 66 0.17 -20.96 -21.26
C TYR A 66 -1.01 -21.93 -21.05
N THR A 67 -0.75 -23.23 -21.04
CA THR A 67 -1.74 -24.31 -20.95
C THR A 67 -1.57 -25.17 -19.71
N VAL A 68 -0.38 -25.19 -19.08
CA VAL A 68 -0.09 -26.02 -17.91
C VAL A 68 -0.64 -25.37 -16.66
N VAL A 69 -1.63 -25.99 -16.02
CA VAL A 69 -2.17 -25.50 -14.74
C VAL A 69 -1.12 -25.65 -13.64
N VAL A 70 -0.60 -24.53 -13.16
CA VAL A 70 0.39 -24.49 -12.08
C VAL A 70 -0.27 -24.34 -10.71
N ARG A 71 -1.34 -23.52 -10.64
CA ARG A 71 -2.02 -23.24 -9.39
C ARG A 71 -3.46 -22.81 -9.62
N GLN A 72 -4.37 -23.34 -8.82
CA GLN A 72 -5.75 -22.87 -8.74
C GLN A 72 -6.06 -22.38 -7.33
N MET A 73 -6.73 -21.25 -7.24
CA MET A 73 -6.94 -20.52 -6.00
C MET A 73 -8.38 -20.06 -5.90
N LEU A 74 -9.04 -20.33 -4.79
CA LEU A 74 -10.34 -19.72 -4.52
C LEU A 74 -10.16 -18.21 -4.29
N CYS A 75 -10.95 -17.39 -4.97
CA CYS A 75 -10.87 -15.94 -4.87
C CYS A 75 -12.22 -15.29 -4.52
N SER A 76 -12.21 -13.99 -4.26
CA SER A 76 -13.40 -13.16 -4.24
C SER A 76 -13.20 -11.97 -5.18
N THR A 77 -14.07 -11.87 -6.17
CA THR A 77 -14.13 -10.73 -7.10
C THR A 77 -15.13 -9.68 -6.63
N GLY A 78 -15.25 -8.61 -7.38
CA GLY A 78 -16.19 -7.52 -7.13
C GLY A 78 -17.65 -7.97 -7.08
N THR A 79 -18.44 -7.31 -6.23
CA THR A 79 -19.90 -7.49 -6.19
C THR A 79 -20.53 -7.07 -7.51
N ARG A 80 -21.84 -7.36 -7.70
CA ARG A 80 -22.56 -6.88 -8.88
C ARG A 80 -22.64 -5.34 -8.95
N LYS A 81 -22.64 -4.67 -7.81
CA LYS A 81 -22.66 -3.20 -7.72
C LYS A 81 -21.30 -2.58 -8.01
N ASN A 82 -20.23 -3.24 -7.61
CA ASN A 82 -18.85 -2.82 -7.81
C ASN A 82 -18.08 -3.98 -8.45
N PRO A 83 -18.29 -4.27 -9.75
CA PRO A 83 -17.71 -5.44 -10.40
C PRO A 83 -16.19 -5.30 -10.57
N SER A 84 -15.51 -6.41 -10.69
CA SER A 84 -14.15 -6.43 -11.21
C SER A 84 -14.16 -6.12 -12.70
N ASP A 85 -13.16 -5.39 -13.17
CA ASP A 85 -13.00 -5.08 -14.60
C ASP A 85 -12.79 -6.37 -15.39
N ILE A 86 -13.63 -6.60 -16.39
CA ILE A 86 -13.48 -7.74 -17.32
C ILE A 86 -12.54 -7.32 -18.45
N GLY A 87 -11.64 -8.23 -18.85
CA GLY A 87 -10.70 -7.98 -19.93
C GLY A 87 -9.33 -8.61 -19.70
N THR A 88 -8.39 -8.27 -20.57
CA THR A 88 -7.01 -8.73 -20.49
C THR A 88 -6.10 -7.56 -20.14
N PHE A 89 -5.27 -7.76 -19.11
CA PHE A 89 -4.38 -6.77 -18.55
C PHE A 89 -2.97 -7.34 -18.48
N THR A 90 -1.98 -6.46 -18.41
CA THR A 90 -0.58 -6.85 -18.18
C THR A 90 -0.10 -6.22 -16.89
N LEU A 91 0.44 -7.02 -15.99
CA LEU A 91 1.01 -6.52 -14.74
C LEU A 91 2.21 -5.61 -15.04
N ASN A 92 2.28 -4.49 -14.34
CA ASN A 92 3.37 -3.52 -14.50
C ASN A 92 4.45 -3.61 -13.39
N GLY A 93 4.38 -4.66 -12.56
CA GLY A 93 5.32 -4.89 -11.47
C GLY A 93 5.08 -4.03 -10.21
N ARG A 94 4.03 -3.21 -10.17
CA ARG A 94 3.71 -2.43 -8.94
C ARG A 94 3.12 -3.31 -7.87
N THR A 95 3.84 -3.45 -6.77
CA THR A 95 3.48 -4.31 -5.63
C THR A 95 3.66 -3.58 -4.31
N ALA A 96 2.97 -4.04 -3.28
CA ALA A 96 3.14 -3.58 -1.92
C ALA A 96 2.94 -4.74 -0.92
N ARG A 97 3.85 -4.87 0.07
CA ARG A 97 3.72 -5.89 1.12
C ARG A 97 2.47 -5.68 1.97
N TRP A 98 2.12 -4.44 2.27
CA TRP A 98 0.87 -3.99 2.87
C TRP A 98 0.29 -2.87 2.03
N CYS A 99 -1.02 -2.86 1.85
CA CYS A 99 -1.77 -1.74 1.30
C CYS A 99 -2.85 -1.32 2.29
N TYR A 100 -3.17 -0.03 2.25
CA TYR A 100 -4.24 0.58 3.04
C TYR A 100 -5.37 1.03 2.11
N PHE A 101 -6.59 0.77 2.51
CA PHE A 101 -7.81 1.19 1.82
C PHE A 101 -8.51 2.27 2.65
N PRO A 102 -8.26 3.56 2.38
CA PRO A 102 -8.73 4.65 3.24
C PRO A 102 -10.26 4.75 3.33
N GLU A 103 -10.97 4.39 2.26
CA GLU A 103 -12.45 4.41 2.25
C GLU A 103 -13.07 3.43 3.27
N TRP A 104 -12.33 2.41 3.68
CA TRP A 104 -12.83 1.34 4.57
C TRP A 104 -11.99 1.18 5.83
N GLY A 105 -10.98 2.03 6.03
CA GLY A 105 -10.08 1.94 7.19
C GLY A 105 -9.41 0.57 7.32
N SER A 106 -9.17 -0.12 6.22
CA SER A 106 -8.75 -1.52 6.25
C SER A 106 -7.47 -1.75 5.44
N HIS A 107 -6.82 -2.89 5.69
CA HIS A 107 -5.54 -3.23 5.11
C HIS A 107 -5.60 -4.59 4.39
N ALA A 108 -4.65 -4.83 3.50
CA ALA A 108 -4.40 -6.16 2.96
C ALA A 108 -2.90 -6.37 2.70
N GLN A 109 -2.51 -7.64 2.59
CA GLN A 109 -1.12 -8.03 2.33
C GLN A 109 -0.94 -8.43 0.87
N TYR A 110 0.31 -8.35 0.39
CA TYR A 110 0.72 -8.87 -0.91
C TYR A 110 -0.10 -8.30 -2.07
N TRP A 111 -0.24 -6.98 -2.06
CA TRP A 111 -0.94 -6.24 -3.10
C TRP A 111 -0.13 -6.26 -4.40
N THR A 112 -0.76 -6.69 -5.51
CA THR A 112 -0.17 -6.74 -6.85
C THR A 112 -1.13 -6.07 -7.82
N ARG A 113 -0.73 -4.94 -8.40
CA ARG A 113 -1.58 -4.12 -9.25
C ARG A 113 -1.90 -4.78 -10.57
N ILE A 114 -3.19 -4.85 -10.93
CA ILE A 114 -3.66 -5.32 -12.23
C ILE A 114 -3.80 -4.13 -13.18
N ASN A 115 -4.60 -3.13 -12.80
CA ASN A 115 -4.79 -1.91 -13.58
C ASN A 115 -4.92 -0.67 -12.66
N SER A 116 -5.46 0.46 -13.14
CA SER A 116 -5.63 1.67 -12.32
C SER A 116 -6.56 1.48 -11.13
N SER A 117 -7.52 0.56 -11.21
CA SER A 117 -8.64 0.42 -10.28
C SER A 117 -8.55 -0.81 -9.40
N ILE A 118 -7.98 -1.91 -9.90
CA ILE A 118 -8.02 -3.22 -9.23
C ILE A 118 -6.63 -3.87 -9.08
N ALA A 119 -6.53 -4.74 -8.09
CA ALA A 119 -5.32 -5.49 -7.76
C ALA A 119 -5.66 -6.88 -7.20
N PHE A 120 -4.71 -7.80 -7.25
CA PHE A 120 -4.69 -8.98 -6.36
C PHE A 120 -4.22 -8.56 -4.98
N HIS A 121 -4.83 -9.08 -3.94
CA HIS A 121 -4.36 -8.94 -2.56
C HIS A 121 -4.95 -10.01 -1.66
N SER A 122 -4.44 -10.14 -0.44
CA SER A 122 -4.99 -11.05 0.56
C SER A 122 -6.41 -10.68 0.98
N VAL A 123 -7.06 -11.53 1.74
CA VAL A 123 -8.21 -11.14 2.57
C VAL A 123 -7.86 -9.93 3.43
N ILE A 124 -8.90 -9.25 3.92
CA ILE A 124 -8.79 -7.97 4.62
C ILE A 124 -8.28 -8.15 6.06
N TYR A 125 -7.55 -7.14 6.53
CA TYR A 125 -7.11 -6.94 7.91
C TYR A 125 -7.64 -5.59 8.41
N ASN A 126 -7.94 -5.50 9.70
CA ASN A 126 -8.35 -4.24 10.30
C ASN A 126 -7.12 -3.32 10.51
N THR A 127 -5.98 -3.91 10.85
CA THR A 127 -4.70 -3.21 11.04
C THR A 127 -3.57 -3.90 10.25
N VAL A 128 -2.36 -3.37 10.31
CA VAL A 128 -1.14 -4.04 9.77
C VAL A 128 -0.64 -5.19 10.65
N ASN A 129 -1.41 -5.63 11.63
CA ASN A 129 -1.11 -6.79 12.45
C ASN A 129 -1.62 -8.06 11.76
N THR A 130 -0.75 -9.05 11.56
CA THR A 130 -1.09 -10.33 10.92
C THR A 130 -2.09 -11.18 11.71
N MET A 131 -2.29 -10.90 12.99
CA MET A 131 -3.28 -11.57 13.85
C MET A 131 -4.67 -10.90 13.79
N ASP A 132 -4.79 -9.76 13.11
CA ASP A 132 -6.02 -8.97 13.01
C ASP A 132 -6.72 -9.17 11.64
N LEU A 133 -6.73 -10.40 11.18
CA LEU A 133 -7.40 -10.78 9.93
C LEU A 133 -8.92 -10.75 10.09
N SER A 134 -9.63 -10.15 9.14
CA SER A 134 -11.10 -10.18 9.07
C SER A 134 -11.62 -11.58 8.76
N VAL A 135 -12.15 -12.27 9.76
CA VAL A 135 -12.79 -13.59 9.61
C VAL A 135 -13.91 -13.54 8.57
N LYS A 136 -14.68 -12.44 8.51
CA LYS A 136 -15.72 -12.23 7.52
C LYS A 136 -15.15 -12.20 6.10
N SER A 137 -14.03 -11.51 5.90
CA SER A 137 -13.35 -11.45 4.60
C SER A 137 -12.88 -12.83 4.14
N TYR A 138 -12.32 -13.62 5.05
CA TYR A 138 -11.91 -15.00 4.76
C TYR A 138 -13.10 -15.91 4.41
N LYS A 139 -14.18 -15.89 5.19
CA LYS A 139 -15.40 -16.68 4.96
C LYS A 139 -16.14 -16.29 3.67
N ASN A 140 -15.84 -15.15 3.11
CA ASN A 140 -16.39 -14.68 1.84
C ASN A 140 -15.57 -15.08 0.62
N LEU A 141 -14.41 -15.72 0.77
CA LEU A 141 -13.69 -16.29 -0.37
C LEU A 141 -14.59 -17.32 -1.08
N GLY A 142 -14.56 -17.31 -2.41
CA GLY A 142 -15.48 -18.05 -3.25
C GLY A 142 -16.80 -17.35 -3.54
N LYS A 143 -16.98 -16.10 -3.11
CA LYS A 143 -18.17 -15.28 -3.38
C LYS A 143 -17.77 -13.92 -3.92
N ARG A 144 -18.64 -13.28 -4.70
CA ARG A 144 -18.48 -11.88 -5.08
C ARG A 144 -18.66 -10.99 -3.84
N ALA A 145 -17.55 -10.46 -3.29
CA ALA A 145 -17.58 -9.78 -2.00
C ALA A 145 -16.59 -8.60 -1.90
N SER A 146 -15.88 -8.27 -2.98
CA SER A 146 -14.97 -7.12 -3.02
C SER A 146 -15.61 -5.90 -3.68
N HIS A 147 -14.88 -4.79 -3.73
CA HIS A 147 -15.24 -3.58 -4.47
C HIS A 147 -14.44 -3.46 -5.78
N GLY A 148 -14.16 -4.59 -6.43
CA GLY A 148 -13.44 -4.69 -7.69
C GLY A 148 -12.17 -5.53 -7.60
N CYS A 149 -11.35 -5.37 -6.58
CA CYS A 149 -10.12 -6.15 -6.39
C CYS A 149 -10.37 -7.66 -6.28
N ILE A 150 -9.34 -8.44 -6.59
CA ILE A 150 -9.36 -9.90 -6.49
C ILE A 150 -8.74 -10.29 -5.14
N ARG A 151 -9.60 -10.72 -4.20
CA ARG A 151 -9.17 -11.16 -2.88
C ARG A 151 -8.82 -12.65 -2.91
N LEU A 152 -7.73 -13.00 -2.26
CA LEU A 152 -7.17 -14.35 -2.19
C LEU A 152 -6.88 -14.73 -0.73
N THR A 153 -6.54 -16.00 -0.47
CA THR A 153 -5.90 -16.34 0.79
C THR A 153 -4.56 -15.59 0.91
N VAL A 154 -4.03 -15.46 2.12
CA VAL A 154 -2.72 -14.82 2.33
C VAL A 154 -1.62 -15.57 1.58
N ALA A 155 -1.67 -16.91 1.60
CA ALA A 155 -0.70 -17.77 0.93
C ALA A 155 -0.75 -17.60 -0.61
N ASP A 156 -1.94 -17.50 -1.18
CA ASP A 156 -2.14 -17.34 -2.61
C ASP A 156 -1.76 -15.95 -3.09
N ALA A 157 -2.14 -14.91 -2.35
CA ALA A 157 -1.72 -13.54 -2.65
C ALA A 157 -0.19 -13.40 -2.59
N LYS A 158 0.45 -14.02 -1.57
CA LYS A 158 1.91 -14.06 -1.45
C LYS A 158 2.56 -14.79 -2.63
N TRP A 159 1.93 -15.86 -3.10
CA TRP A 159 2.46 -16.61 -4.23
C TRP A 159 2.45 -15.77 -5.51
N ILE A 160 1.32 -15.10 -5.83
CA ILE A 160 1.25 -14.19 -6.99
C ILE A 160 2.26 -13.04 -6.85
N TYR A 161 2.31 -12.41 -5.68
CA TYR A 161 3.23 -11.32 -5.38
C TYR A 161 4.70 -11.68 -5.64
N ASN A 162 5.10 -12.91 -5.31
CA ASN A 162 6.48 -13.37 -5.44
C ASN A 162 6.83 -13.89 -6.83
N ASN A 163 5.85 -14.42 -7.59
CA ASN A 163 6.10 -15.18 -8.81
C ASN A 163 5.57 -14.51 -10.08
N CYS A 164 4.61 -13.60 -9.97
CA CYS A 164 3.98 -12.96 -11.13
C CYS A 164 4.38 -11.49 -11.22
N GLY A 165 5.49 -11.23 -11.88
CA GLY A 165 6.07 -9.89 -12.04
C GLY A 165 5.48 -9.10 -13.22
N ALA A 166 6.18 -8.01 -13.59
CA ALA A 166 5.86 -7.21 -14.77
C ALA A 166 5.83 -8.10 -16.02
N GLY A 167 4.89 -7.83 -16.93
CA GLY A 167 4.70 -8.62 -18.16
C GLY A 167 3.73 -9.79 -18.00
N THR A 168 3.41 -10.25 -16.77
CA THR A 168 2.41 -11.30 -16.57
C THR A 168 1.05 -10.85 -17.10
N VAL A 169 0.48 -11.65 -17.98
CA VAL A 169 -0.86 -11.41 -18.56
C VAL A 169 -1.92 -11.92 -17.59
N VAL A 170 -2.93 -11.10 -17.32
CA VAL A 170 -4.09 -11.41 -16.47
C VAL A 170 -5.36 -11.24 -17.27
N THR A 171 -6.10 -12.33 -17.49
CA THR A 171 -7.41 -12.31 -18.15
C THR A 171 -8.50 -12.48 -17.10
N ILE A 172 -9.37 -11.49 -16.95
CA ILE A 172 -10.53 -11.53 -16.06
C ILE A 172 -11.76 -11.72 -16.93
N ARG A 173 -12.53 -12.79 -16.71
CA ARG A 173 -13.67 -13.16 -17.53
C ARG A 173 -14.85 -13.68 -16.71
N ALA A 174 -16.06 -13.50 -17.23
CA ALA A 174 -17.31 -13.88 -16.58
C ALA A 174 -18.19 -14.81 -17.45
N ASP A 175 -17.63 -15.39 -18.48
CA ASP A 175 -18.31 -16.24 -19.48
C ASP A 175 -17.98 -17.74 -19.32
N MET A 176 -17.19 -18.10 -18.31
CA MET A 176 -16.86 -19.50 -18.02
C MET A 176 -18.11 -20.25 -17.53
N PRO A 177 -18.32 -21.50 -17.95
CA PRO A 177 -19.39 -22.32 -17.42
C PRO A 177 -19.23 -22.57 -15.92
N ALA A 178 -20.34 -22.84 -15.23
CA ALA A 178 -20.28 -23.20 -13.82
C ALA A 178 -19.55 -24.54 -13.64
N ASP A 179 -18.57 -24.55 -12.73
CA ASP A 179 -17.78 -25.73 -12.38
C ASP A 179 -17.85 -25.97 -10.85
N PRO A 180 -18.88 -26.66 -10.39
CA PRO A 180 -19.06 -26.97 -8.97
C PRO A 180 -18.00 -27.94 -8.43
N GLU A 181 -17.44 -28.80 -9.28
CA GLU A 181 -16.41 -29.77 -8.86
C GLU A 181 -15.09 -29.07 -8.55
N LEU A 182 -14.66 -28.17 -9.44
CA LEU A 182 -13.50 -27.32 -9.22
C LEU A 182 -13.64 -26.50 -7.91
N ARG A 183 -14.81 -25.92 -7.69
CA ARG A 183 -15.06 -25.14 -6.47
C ARG A 183 -15.04 -26.01 -5.21
N ALA A 184 -15.55 -27.24 -5.27
CA ALA A 184 -15.52 -28.18 -4.16
C ALA A 184 -14.08 -28.64 -3.85
N ALA A 185 -13.27 -28.85 -4.90
CA ALA A 185 -11.86 -29.22 -4.75
C ALA A 185 -11.02 -28.12 -4.08
N LEU A 186 -11.39 -26.85 -4.26
CA LEU A 186 -10.69 -25.68 -3.68
C LEU A 186 -11.22 -25.29 -2.28
N LYS A 187 -11.67 -26.28 -1.50
CA LYS A 187 -12.18 -26.04 -0.15
C LYS A 187 -11.14 -25.36 0.74
N LEU A 188 -11.55 -24.25 1.37
CA LEU A 188 -10.69 -23.54 2.30
C LEU A 188 -10.53 -24.29 3.63
N PRO A 189 -9.34 -24.26 4.23
CA PRO A 189 -9.13 -24.75 5.57
C PRO A 189 -9.93 -23.91 6.58
N SER A 190 -10.35 -24.54 7.69
CA SER A 190 -10.98 -23.80 8.79
C SER A 190 -9.99 -22.86 9.44
N LEU A 191 -10.40 -21.63 9.73
CA LEU A 191 -9.59 -20.69 10.50
C LEU A 191 -9.52 -21.11 11.96
N ASN A 192 -8.31 -21.19 12.50
CA ASN A 192 -8.11 -21.23 13.94
C ASN A 192 -8.22 -19.81 14.49
N THR A 193 -9.36 -19.50 15.10
CA THR A 193 -9.64 -18.15 15.61
C THR A 193 -9.20 -17.96 17.07
N LYS A 194 -8.62 -18.98 17.72
CA LYS A 194 -8.26 -18.90 19.15
C LYS A 194 -7.22 -17.81 19.45
N ASN A 195 -6.33 -17.54 18.50
CA ASN A 195 -5.27 -16.56 18.65
C ASN A 195 -5.52 -15.28 17.81
N MET A 196 -6.70 -15.12 17.25
CA MET A 196 -7.05 -13.93 16.49
C MET A 196 -7.54 -12.84 17.45
N LEU A 197 -7.18 -11.60 17.14
CA LEU A 197 -7.76 -10.46 17.83
C LEU A 197 -9.28 -10.42 17.59
N PRO A 198 -10.10 -10.08 18.60
CA PRO A 198 -11.53 -9.92 18.40
C PRO A 198 -11.77 -8.86 17.31
N TYR A 199 -12.73 -9.15 16.43
CA TYR A 199 -13.15 -8.18 15.43
C TYR A 199 -13.77 -6.98 16.13
N VAL A 200 -13.03 -5.90 16.20
CA VAL A 200 -13.57 -4.57 16.50
C VAL A 200 -13.98 -3.99 15.16
N THR A 201 -15.26 -3.66 14.98
CA THR A 201 -15.69 -2.88 13.81
C THR A 201 -14.81 -1.64 13.77
N PRO A 202 -14.01 -1.40 12.69
CA PRO A 202 -13.25 -0.17 12.63
C PRO A 202 -14.29 0.96 12.73
N GLN A 203 -14.29 1.67 13.83
CA GLN A 203 -14.90 2.99 13.81
C GLN A 203 -14.15 3.74 12.69
N PRO A 204 -14.83 4.51 11.84
CA PRO A 204 -14.13 5.45 10.99
C PRO A 204 -13.19 6.19 11.94
N THR A 205 -11.91 5.96 11.80
CA THR A 205 -10.93 6.71 12.57
C THR A 205 -11.20 8.14 12.17
N ALA A 206 -11.80 8.91 13.08
CA ALA A 206 -11.87 10.35 12.90
C ALA A 206 -10.47 10.73 12.44
N GLU A 207 -10.36 11.52 11.36
CA GLU A 207 -9.05 12.04 10.99
C GLU A 207 -8.45 12.57 12.30
N PRO A 208 -7.21 12.18 12.65
CA PRO A 208 -6.61 12.66 13.89
C PRO A 208 -6.87 14.15 13.98
N ASP A 209 -7.40 14.62 15.12
CA ASP A 209 -7.80 16.03 15.30
C ASP A 209 -6.55 16.91 15.16
N TYR A 210 -6.15 17.13 13.90
CA TYR A 210 -5.01 17.98 13.58
C TYR A 210 -5.42 19.43 13.82
N ARG A 211 -4.87 19.98 14.89
CA ARG A 211 -4.91 21.41 15.15
C ARG A 211 -3.61 22.05 14.66
N ALA A 212 -3.68 23.18 13.98
CA ALA A 212 -2.50 23.95 13.67
C ALA A 212 -1.74 24.26 14.98
N GLY A 213 -0.46 23.94 15.02
CA GLY A 213 0.35 24.06 16.24
C GLY A 213 0.39 22.81 17.12
N ALA A 214 -0.32 21.74 16.79
CA ALA A 214 -0.16 20.46 17.48
C ALA A 214 0.98 19.63 16.87
N MET A 215 1.65 18.84 17.71
CA MET A 215 2.76 17.98 17.31
C MET A 215 2.63 16.57 17.93
N PRO A 216 3.29 15.55 17.34
CA PRO A 216 3.32 14.22 17.93
C PRO A 216 3.94 14.21 19.34
N PRO A 217 3.59 13.23 20.19
CA PRO A 217 4.25 13.05 21.48
C PRO A 217 5.75 12.87 21.36
N GLN A 218 6.49 13.41 22.32
CA GLN A 218 7.94 13.20 22.41
C GLN A 218 8.29 12.00 23.31
N PRO A 219 9.46 11.36 23.11
CA PRO A 219 10.49 11.67 22.13
C PRO A 219 10.11 11.25 20.71
N PHE A 220 10.49 12.05 19.70
CA PHE A 220 10.25 11.70 18.30
C PHE A 220 11.04 10.46 17.89
N ARG A 221 10.39 9.55 17.18
CA ARG A 221 11.09 8.46 16.48
C ARG A 221 11.50 8.89 15.08
N THR A 222 12.55 8.29 14.54
CA THR A 222 12.94 8.50 13.14
C THR A 222 11.88 7.94 12.19
N LEU A 223 11.43 8.77 11.23
CA LEU A 223 10.47 8.40 10.20
C LEU A 223 11.15 8.31 8.83
N LYS A 224 10.92 7.23 8.12
CA LYS A 224 11.50 6.94 6.80
C LYS A 224 10.51 6.19 5.91
N VAL A 225 10.85 5.95 4.66
CA VAL A 225 10.01 5.17 3.74
C VAL A 225 9.56 3.86 4.41
N ASN A 226 8.27 3.57 4.30
CA ASN A 226 7.53 2.49 4.94
C ASN A 226 7.23 2.68 6.44
N SER A 227 7.60 3.79 7.07
CA SER A 227 7.03 4.16 8.36
C SER A 227 5.54 4.47 8.22
N SER A 228 4.75 4.07 9.21
CA SER A 228 3.33 4.39 9.28
C SER A 228 2.92 4.71 10.71
N GLY A 229 1.86 5.47 10.85
CA GLY A 229 1.31 5.87 12.14
C GLY A 229 0.81 7.31 12.14
N GLU A 230 0.27 7.70 13.27
CA GLU A 230 -0.25 9.04 13.51
C GLU A 230 0.83 10.11 13.42
N ASP A 231 2.03 9.80 13.90
CA ASP A 231 3.21 10.68 13.79
C ASP A 231 3.63 10.97 12.34
N VAL A 232 3.47 9.99 11.43
CA VAL A 232 3.66 10.22 10.00
C VAL A 232 2.56 11.13 9.45
N TYR A 233 1.30 10.92 9.87
CA TYR A 233 0.18 11.78 9.49
C TYR A 233 0.42 13.25 9.91
N TRP A 234 0.81 13.47 11.17
CA TRP A 234 1.10 14.80 11.70
C TRP A 234 2.24 15.48 10.94
N MET A 235 3.31 14.74 10.66
CA MET A 235 4.41 15.25 9.84
C MET A 235 3.96 15.63 8.42
N GLN A 236 3.16 14.81 7.77
CA GLN A 236 2.61 15.11 6.46
C GLN A 236 1.74 16.37 6.49
N ARG A 237 0.91 16.54 7.51
CA ARG A 237 0.08 17.74 7.71
C ARG A 237 0.97 18.99 7.89
N LYS A 238 1.94 18.94 8.79
CA LYS A 238 2.87 20.06 9.00
C LYS A 238 3.65 20.41 7.74
N LEU A 239 4.14 19.41 7.00
CA LEU A 239 4.79 19.64 5.70
C LEU A 239 3.84 20.23 4.66
N THR A 240 2.55 19.91 4.71
CA THR A 240 1.52 20.52 3.85
C THR A 240 1.31 21.99 4.21
N ASP A 241 1.16 22.29 5.49
CA ASP A 241 0.97 23.68 5.96
C ASP A 241 2.16 24.57 5.61
N LEU A 242 3.37 24.00 5.64
CA LEU A 242 4.61 24.69 5.22
C LEU A 242 4.85 24.70 3.71
N GLY A 243 3.95 24.10 2.90
CA GLY A 243 4.04 24.11 1.44
C GLY A 243 5.00 23.09 0.82
N TYR A 244 5.60 22.18 1.61
CA TYR A 244 6.52 21.16 1.10
C TYR A 244 5.83 19.89 0.61
N TYR A 245 4.58 19.64 1.00
CA TYR A 245 3.84 18.44 0.64
C TYR A 245 2.45 18.77 0.08
N SER A 246 2.13 18.24 -1.10
CA SER A 246 0.82 18.43 -1.76
C SER A 246 0.04 17.13 -1.91
N GLY A 247 0.57 16.02 -1.38
CA GLY A 247 -0.09 14.72 -1.43
C GLY A 247 -1.14 14.56 -0.32
N LYS A 248 -1.89 13.46 -0.37
CA LYS A 248 -2.83 13.11 0.70
C LYS A 248 -2.06 12.71 1.97
N CYS A 249 -2.38 13.32 3.10
CA CYS A 249 -1.86 12.93 4.41
C CYS A 249 -2.48 11.58 4.81
N SER A 250 -1.75 10.51 4.56
CA SER A 250 -2.25 9.13 4.70
C SER A 250 -1.75 8.43 5.96
N GLY A 251 -0.85 9.07 6.72
CA GLY A 251 -0.15 8.41 7.82
C GLY A 251 0.82 7.31 7.37
N THR A 252 1.12 7.23 6.07
CA THR A 252 2.12 6.29 5.51
C THR A 252 3.20 7.07 4.78
N PHE A 253 4.46 6.83 5.16
CA PHE A 253 5.62 7.49 4.59
C PHE A 253 6.00 6.84 3.26
N LEU A 254 5.55 7.41 2.16
CA LEU A 254 5.81 6.97 0.79
C LEU A 254 6.81 7.93 0.10
N ALA A 255 7.13 7.64 -1.17
CA ALA A 255 8.07 8.43 -1.97
C ALA A 255 7.71 9.92 -2.04
N GLY A 256 6.42 10.28 -2.12
CA GLY A 256 5.96 11.68 -2.07
C GLY A 256 6.33 12.37 -0.76
N THR A 257 6.14 11.69 0.37
CA THR A 257 6.53 12.18 1.70
C THR A 257 8.05 12.29 1.81
N GLN A 258 8.81 11.33 1.26
CA GLN A 258 10.27 11.39 1.23
C GLN A 258 10.78 12.62 0.48
N ASN A 259 10.19 12.92 -0.67
CA ASN A 259 10.56 14.09 -1.45
C ASN A 259 10.24 15.40 -0.70
N ALA A 260 9.10 15.47 -0.02
CA ALA A 260 8.74 16.60 0.82
C ALA A 260 9.73 16.81 1.97
N VAL A 261 10.13 15.72 2.65
CA VAL A 261 11.17 15.77 3.70
C VAL A 261 12.51 16.26 3.14
N LYS A 262 12.94 15.76 1.96
CA LYS A 262 14.16 16.23 1.30
C LYS A 262 14.09 17.73 0.98
N SER A 263 12.96 18.21 0.47
CA SER A 263 12.75 19.63 0.16
C SER A 263 12.82 20.49 1.42
N PHE A 264 12.16 20.07 2.49
CA PHE A 264 12.23 20.73 3.79
C PHE A 264 13.66 20.75 4.34
N GLN A 265 14.36 19.61 4.32
CA GLN A 265 15.76 19.52 4.79
C GLN A 265 16.66 20.48 4.01
N LYS A 266 16.56 20.50 2.68
CA LYS A 266 17.34 21.40 1.82
C LYS A 266 17.08 22.87 2.13
N ALA A 267 15.81 23.26 2.27
CA ALA A 267 15.42 24.64 2.58
C ALA A 267 15.94 25.11 3.95
N ASN A 268 16.15 24.16 4.87
CA ASN A 268 16.61 24.44 6.23
C ASN A 268 18.09 24.06 6.46
N SER A 269 18.89 23.98 5.41
CA SER A 269 20.34 23.69 5.48
C SER A 269 20.68 22.37 6.19
N LEU A 270 19.77 21.38 6.14
CA LEU A 270 20.02 20.03 6.58
C LEU A 270 20.44 19.13 5.40
N SER A 271 21.15 18.05 5.69
CA SER A 271 21.42 17.01 4.69
C SER A 271 20.11 16.43 4.15
N ALA A 272 19.87 16.50 2.83
CA ALA A 272 18.62 16.10 2.19
C ALA A 272 18.50 14.56 2.05
N THR A 273 18.53 13.84 3.17
CA THR A 273 18.48 12.37 3.21
C THR A 273 17.09 11.82 2.85
N GLY A 274 16.05 12.60 3.07
CA GLY A 274 14.66 12.14 2.96
C GLY A 274 14.23 11.24 4.12
N THR A 275 15.02 11.15 5.18
CA THR A 275 14.67 10.53 6.46
C THR A 275 14.40 11.64 7.46
N ALA A 276 13.21 11.65 8.05
CA ALA A 276 12.88 12.59 9.11
C ALA A 276 13.41 12.04 10.45
N ASP A 277 14.67 12.29 10.70
CA ASP A 277 15.33 11.98 11.97
C ASP A 277 14.89 12.98 13.07
N VAL A 278 15.30 12.74 14.29
CA VAL A 278 14.96 13.58 15.45
C VAL A 278 15.36 15.05 15.21
N LYS A 279 16.50 15.29 14.57
CA LYS A 279 16.96 16.65 14.25
C LYS A 279 16.03 17.33 13.26
N THR A 280 15.61 16.61 12.22
CA THR A 280 14.66 17.11 11.22
C THR A 280 13.29 17.38 11.85
N LEU A 281 12.79 16.48 12.73
CA LEU A 281 11.51 16.65 13.39
C LEU A 281 11.51 17.79 14.43
N ASN A 282 12.58 17.94 15.20
CA ASN A 282 12.74 19.08 16.10
C ASN A 282 12.69 20.41 15.36
N LEU A 283 13.29 20.48 14.19
CA LEU A 283 13.24 21.71 13.38
C LEU A 283 11.87 21.91 12.74
N LEU A 284 11.22 20.84 12.29
CA LEU A 284 9.87 20.88 11.70
C LEU A 284 8.81 21.40 12.71
N TYR A 285 8.97 21.05 13.98
CA TYR A 285 8.08 21.44 15.07
C TYR A 285 8.69 22.51 16.00
N ALA A 286 9.69 23.29 15.53
CA ALA A 286 10.41 24.25 16.38
C ALA A 286 9.48 25.32 16.99
N GLU A 287 8.47 25.76 16.26
CA GLU A 287 7.49 26.73 16.75
C GLU A 287 6.64 26.14 17.89
N GLU A 288 6.16 24.92 17.74
CA GLU A 288 5.38 24.20 18.72
C GLU A 288 6.19 23.86 19.97
N LEU A 289 7.47 23.50 19.80
CA LEU A 289 8.39 23.24 20.89
C LEU A 289 8.76 24.51 21.68
N SER A 290 8.69 25.67 21.04
CA SER A 290 8.99 26.97 21.66
C SER A 290 7.76 27.63 22.27
N ALA A 291 6.56 27.20 21.89
CA ALA A 291 5.31 27.67 22.46
C ALA A 291 5.20 27.16 23.92
N THR A 292 5.20 28.06 24.87
CA THR A 292 4.90 27.72 26.26
C THR A 292 3.48 27.11 26.30
N PRO A 293 3.26 25.97 26.92
CA PRO A 293 1.92 25.41 26.98
C PRO A 293 0.98 26.43 27.61
N THR A 294 -0.04 26.86 26.87
CA THR A 294 -1.14 27.64 27.46
C THR A 294 -1.70 26.78 28.59
N PRO A 295 -1.77 27.26 29.84
CA PRO A 295 -2.31 26.45 30.92
C PRO A 295 -3.71 26.00 30.51
N GLU A 296 -3.91 24.69 30.50
CA GLU A 296 -5.21 24.07 30.33
C GLU A 296 -6.16 24.78 31.28
N VAL A 297 -7.20 25.43 30.74
CA VAL A 297 -8.22 26.09 31.53
C VAL A 297 -8.78 25.01 32.43
N ALA A 298 -8.49 25.14 33.71
CA ALA A 298 -8.97 24.22 34.74
C ALA A 298 -10.46 23.99 34.54
N ALA A 299 -10.84 22.71 34.46
CA ALA A 299 -12.21 22.30 34.36
C ALA A 299 -13.01 23.07 35.45
N ASP A 300 -14.05 23.72 35.00
CA ASP A 300 -15.03 24.46 35.81
C ASP A 300 -15.48 23.61 36.99
N ASP A 301 -14.96 23.92 38.15
CA ASP A 301 -15.35 23.33 39.44
C ASP A 301 -16.74 23.90 39.86
N ARG A 302 -17.74 23.62 39.03
CA ARG A 302 -19.13 23.80 39.41
C ARG A 302 -19.54 22.56 40.18
N THR A 303 -19.47 22.65 41.48
CA THR A 303 -20.16 21.76 42.41
C THR A 303 -21.63 21.64 41.97
N PRO A 304 -22.17 20.46 41.70
CA PRO A 304 -23.57 20.31 41.36
C PRO A 304 -24.45 20.75 42.53
N GLU A 305 -25.33 21.71 42.23
CA GLU A 305 -26.36 22.17 43.19
C GLU A 305 -27.22 20.97 43.62
N PRO A 306 -27.48 20.78 44.93
CA PRO A 306 -28.30 19.66 45.38
C PRO A 306 -29.73 19.77 44.86
N LEU A 307 -30.23 18.70 44.26
CA LEU A 307 -31.60 18.54 43.83
C LEU A 307 -32.58 18.85 44.97
N PRO A 308 -33.65 19.63 44.72
CA PRO A 308 -34.66 19.92 45.72
C PRO A 308 -35.39 18.63 46.14
N THR A 309 -35.46 18.42 47.45
CA THR A 309 -36.19 17.31 48.06
C THR A 309 -37.69 17.43 47.74
N PRO A 310 -38.36 16.37 47.29
CA PRO A 310 -39.80 16.43 47.06
C PRO A 310 -40.54 16.64 48.38
N ALA A 311 -41.42 17.66 48.41
CA ALA A 311 -42.31 17.94 49.55
C ALA A 311 -43.23 16.74 49.81
N ALA A 312 -43.29 16.30 51.07
CA ALA A 312 -44.25 15.31 51.53
C ALA A 312 -45.65 15.89 51.36
N GLY A 313 -46.46 15.23 50.55
CA GLY A 313 -47.88 15.54 50.41
C GLY A 313 -48.67 15.08 51.62
N GLN A 314 -49.58 15.92 52.00
CA GLN A 314 -50.75 15.57 52.87
C GLN A 314 -51.83 14.94 51.99
#